data_5b2c1d731ee4c2773538c419d852cd3b
#
_entry.id   5b2c1d731ee4c2773538c419d852cd3b
#
_cell.length_a   1.000
_cell.length_b   1.000
_cell.length_c   1.000
_cell.angle_alpha   90.00
_cell.angle_beta   90.00
_cell.angle_gamma   90.00
#
_symmetry.space_group_name_H-M   'P 1'
#
loop_
_entity.id
_entity.type
_entity.pdbx_description
1 polymer ?
#
loop_
_entity_poly.entity_id
_entity_poly.type
_entity_poly.pdbx_seq_one_letter_code
_entity_poly.pdbx_strand_id
1 'polypeptide(L)'
;MIYQFRVTLPGIKGFYRIYQVNSANTFYSFHKQLQADLEFPSDQPILFKALGAGGDVVARYALVDLGYGTVDDVTIEKAVKNGAVSFVYFYDTKAKKNVIITLEDEIPGNSVLMPTLMDDSKGPLPIEFENGYVAFEDLPQEKRRLPGEKSALAMLLGEDEDDEDDEDDEDDEDDEYDEDDEDDEDEKEDEDEDGKEIYDENE
;
A
#
# COMPACT_ATOMS: atom_id res chain seq x y z
N MET A 1 -21.21 -3.84 17.71
CA MET A 1 -20.33 -4.92 17.23
C MET A 1 -18.95 -4.36 17.04
N ILE A 2 -17.91 -5.08 17.42
CA ILE A 2 -16.51 -4.73 17.23
C ILE A 2 -15.91 -5.78 16.32
N TYR A 3 -15.20 -5.36 15.30
CA TYR A 3 -14.44 -6.23 14.40
C TYR A 3 -12.97 -6.22 14.80
N GLN A 4 -12.37 -7.38 14.94
CA GLN A 4 -10.93 -7.52 15.17
C GLN A 4 -10.24 -7.81 13.83
N PHE A 5 -9.30 -6.95 13.49
CA PHE A 5 -8.54 -7.06 12.26
C PHE A 5 -7.06 -7.29 12.54
N ARG A 6 -6.47 -8.19 11.78
CA ARG A 6 -5.02 -8.34 11.69
C ARG A 6 -4.51 -7.62 10.46
N VAL A 7 -3.55 -6.73 10.66
CA VAL A 7 -2.86 -5.98 9.60
C VAL A 7 -1.46 -6.55 9.43
N THR A 8 -1.11 -6.92 8.21
CA THR A 8 0.21 -7.47 7.85
C THR A 8 0.79 -6.74 6.64
N LEU A 9 2.11 -6.76 6.54
CA LEU A 9 2.84 -6.22 5.39
C LEU A 9 3.21 -7.37 4.43
N PRO A 10 2.88 -7.25 3.13
CA PRO A 10 3.26 -8.26 2.16
C PRO A 10 4.77 -8.52 2.13
N GLY A 11 5.17 -9.79 2.21
CA GLY A 11 6.58 -10.19 2.15
C GLY A 11 7.36 -10.06 3.46
N ILE A 12 6.78 -9.48 4.52
CA ILE A 12 7.45 -9.31 5.82
C ILE A 12 6.90 -10.31 6.82
N LYS A 13 7.76 -11.22 7.26
CA LYS A 13 7.42 -12.21 8.27
C LYS A 13 7.61 -11.66 9.68
N GLY A 14 6.72 -12.04 10.60
CA GLY A 14 6.85 -11.68 12.01
C GLY A 14 6.34 -10.30 12.37
N PHE A 15 5.83 -9.53 11.42
CA PHE A 15 5.16 -8.26 11.64
C PHE A 15 3.65 -8.41 11.53
N TYR A 16 2.92 -7.97 12.53
CA TYR A 16 1.49 -7.75 12.47
C TYR A 16 1.02 -6.72 13.51
N ARG A 17 -0.13 -6.12 13.23
CA ARG A 17 -0.85 -5.23 14.12
C ARG A 17 -2.27 -5.72 14.26
N ILE A 18 -2.79 -5.75 15.49
CA ILE A 18 -4.18 -6.11 15.78
C ILE A 18 -4.95 -4.84 16.09
N TYR A 19 -6.05 -4.65 15.40
CA TYR A 19 -6.94 -3.52 15.60
C TYR A 19 -8.33 -4.00 16.01
N GLN A 20 -8.92 -3.30 16.96
CA GLN A 20 -10.34 -3.37 17.24
C GLN A 20 -11.03 -2.14 16.65
N VAL A 21 -12.04 -2.38 15.82
CA VAL A 21 -12.75 -1.33 15.08
C VAL A 21 -14.24 -1.49 15.31
N ASN A 22 -14.90 -0.39 15.74
CA ASN A 22 -16.35 -0.40 15.88
C ASN A 22 -17.02 -0.57 14.51
N SER A 23 -18.09 -1.34 14.47
CA SER A 23 -18.85 -1.59 13.24
C SER A 23 -19.38 -0.31 12.57
N ALA A 24 -19.65 0.73 13.36
CA ALA A 24 -20.10 2.03 12.89
C ALA A 24 -18.98 2.95 12.39
N ASN A 25 -17.70 2.61 12.62
CA ASN A 25 -16.60 3.38 12.09
C ASN A 25 -16.54 3.28 10.55
N THR A 26 -16.16 4.38 9.90
CA THR A 26 -15.95 4.43 8.46
C THR A 26 -14.53 3.94 8.10
N PHE A 27 -14.31 3.62 6.83
CA PHE A 27 -12.98 3.32 6.32
C PHE A 27 -12.02 4.50 6.48
N TYR A 28 -12.54 5.73 6.44
CA TYR A 28 -11.71 6.91 6.67
C TYR A 28 -11.19 6.98 8.11
N SER A 29 -12.04 6.71 9.09
CA SER A 29 -11.60 6.63 10.49
C SER A 29 -10.51 5.58 10.69
N PHE A 30 -10.67 4.41 10.06
CA PHE A 30 -9.68 3.34 10.13
C PHE A 30 -8.39 3.70 9.39
N HIS A 31 -8.49 4.32 8.19
CA HIS A 31 -7.34 4.86 7.47
C HIS A 31 -6.51 5.80 8.33
N LYS A 32 -7.16 6.76 9.01
CA LYS A 32 -6.45 7.74 9.87
C LYS A 32 -5.69 7.05 10.99
N GLN A 33 -6.26 6.03 11.60
CA GLN A 33 -5.58 5.26 12.64
C GLN A 33 -4.39 4.48 12.08
N LEU A 34 -4.59 3.76 10.96
CA LEU A 34 -3.51 3.03 10.30
C LEU A 34 -2.36 3.96 9.89
N GLN A 35 -2.69 5.15 9.38
CA GLN A 35 -1.70 6.15 8.98
C GLN A 35 -0.86 6.63 10.16
N ALA A 36 -1.50 6.87 11.31
CA ALA A 36 -0.80 7.34 12.51
C ALA A 36 0.10 6.25 13.11
N ASP A 37 -0.41 5.01 13.21
CA ASP A 37 0.29 3.91 13.89
C ASP A 37 1.40 3.27 13.04
N LEU A 38 1.26 3.35 11.71
CA LEU A 38 2.21 2.74 10.75
C LEU A 38 3.07 3.79 10.02
N GLU A 39 2.94 5.05 10.42
CA GLU A 39 3.71 6.18 9.88
C GLU A 39 3.63 6.32 8.36
N PHE A 40 2.47 5.98 7.78
CA PHE A 40 2.28 6.09 6.33
C PHE A 40 2.19 7.55 5.87
N PRO A 41 2.67 7.86 4.65
CA PRO A 41 2.55 9.20 4.06
C PRO A 41 1.10 9.71 4.05
N SER A 42 0.90 10.99 4.33
CA SER A 42 -0.42 11.60 4.43
C SER A 42 -0.94 12.24 3.15
N ASP A 43 -0.08 12.38 2.15
CA ASP A 43 -0.31 13.13 0.90
C ASP A 43 -0.67 12.23 -0.29
N GLN A 44 -0.76 10.91 -0.07
CA GLN A 44 -1.03 9.95 -1.13
C GLN A 44 -2.51 9.57 -1.21
N PRO A 45 -3.04 9.34 -2.44
CA PRO A 45 -4.37 8.80 -2.60
C PRO A 45 -4.45 7.36 -2.06
N ILE A 46 -5.55 7.06 -1.38
CA ILE A 46 -5.78 5.77 -0.72
C ILE A 46 -6.84 4.95 -1.45
N LEU A 47 -6.76 3.64 -1.30
CA LEU A 47 -7.75 2.70 -1.84
C LEU A 47 -7.84 1.46 -0.95
N PHE A 48 -9.05 1.11 -0.54
CA PHE A 48 -9.36 -0.20 0.03
C PHE A 48 -10.02 -1.08 -1.02
N LYS A 49 -9.44 -2.25 -1.29
CA LYS A 49 -10.07 -3.33 -2.06
C LYS A 49 -10.63 -4.34 -1.07
N ALA A 50 -11.94 -4.47 -1.01
CA ALA A 50 -12.61 -5.47 -0.20
C ALA A 50 -12.61 -6.81 -0.95
N LEU A 51 -12.21 -7.87 -0.27
CA LEU A 51 -12.10 -9.22 -0.80
C LEU A 51 -13.09 -10.14 -0.09
N GLY A 52 -13.79 -10.94 -0.85
CA GLY A 52 -14.64 -12.02 -0.38
C GLY A 52 -13.83 -13.26 0.07
N ALA A 53 -14.52 -14.26 0.60
CA ALA A 53 -13.89 -15.51 1.08
C ALA A 53 -13.13 -16.27 -0.03
N GLY A 54 -13.51 -16.09 -1.29
CA GLY A 54 -12.80 -16.67 -2.45
C GLY A 54 -11.59 -15.84 -2.92
N GLY A 55 -11.32 -14.69 -2.29
CA GLY A 55 -10.27 -13.77 -2.72
C GLY A 55 -10.67 -12.84 -3.87
N ASP A 56 -11.89 -12.91 -4.33
CA ASP A 56 -12.46 -12.02 -5.34
C ASP A 56 -12.72 -10.62 -4.78
N VAL A 57 -12.60 -9.60 -5.62
CA VAL A 57 -12.85 -8.21 -5.24
C VAL A 57 -14.35 -7.96 -5.25
N VAL A 58 -14.96 -7.79 -4.06
CA VAL A 58 -16.40 -7.52 -3.90
C VAL A 58 -16.72 -6.03 -3.91
N ALA A 59 -15.78 -5.17 -3.51
CA ALA A 59 -15.94 -3.70 -3.53
C ALA A 59 -14.60 -2.97 -3.55
N ARG A 60 -14.67 -1.66 -3.89
CA ARG A 60 -13.52 -0.74 -3.82
C ARG A 60 -13.98 0.56 -3.20
N TYR A 61 -13.26 1.02 -2.16
CA TYR A 61 -13.55 2.25 -1.44
C TYR A 61 -12.35 3.19 -1.51
N ALA A 62 -12.57 4.41 -1.98
CA ALA A 62 -11.54 5.44 -2.11
C ALA A 62 -12.10 6.79 -1.64
N LEU A 63 -11.31 7.86 -1.72
CA LEU A 63 -11.77 9.23 -1.46
C LEU A 63 -12.83 9.71 -2.46
N VAL A 64 -12.83 9.12 -3.67
CA VAL A 64 -13.85 9.32 -4.71
C VAL A 64 -14.69 8.05 -4.83
N ASP A 65 -15.97 8.20 -5.09
CA ASP A 65 -16.86 7.04 -5.28
C ASP A 65 -16.50 6.28 -6.57
N LEU A 66 -16.19 5.01 -6.41
CA LEU A 66 -15.90 4.07 -7.50
C LEU A 66 -17.09 3.14 -7.80
N GLY A 67 -18.30 3.55 -7.40
CA GLY A 67 -19.54 2.77 -7.58
C GLY A 67 -19.95 1.97 -6.34
N TYR A 68 -19.22 2.09 -5.22
CA TYR A 68 -19.50 1.38 -3.96
C TYR A 68 -19.66 2.33 -2.75
N GLY A 69 -19.55 3.63 -2.98
CA GLY A 69 -19.49 4.67 -1.96
C GLY A 69 -18.04 5.06 -1.63
N THR A 70 -17.89 6.13 -0.87
CA THR A 70 -16.57 6.67 -0.47
C THR A 70 -16.11 6.08 0.88
N VAL A 71 -14.84 6.24 1.20
CA VAL A 71 -14.28 5.84 2.50
C VAL A 71 -14.92 6.58 3.68
N ASP A 72 -15.49 7.77 3.45
CA ASP A 72 -16.17 8.57 4.47
C ASP A 72 -17.60 8.08 4.75
N ASP A 73 -18.28 7.54 3.71
CA ASP A 73 -19.70 7.18 3.78
C ASP A 73 -19.92 5.70 4.13
N VAL A 74 -18.91 4.86 3.83
CA VAL A 74 -19.06 3.42 4.02
C VAL A 74 -18.49 3.00 5.36
N THR A 75 -19.35 2.38 6.17
CA THR A 75 -18.94 1.78 7.45
C THR A 75 -18.33 0.40 7.25
N ILE A 76 -17.49 0.00 8.20
CA ILE A 76 -16.90 -1.34 8.23
C ILE A 76 -17.99 -2.41 8.22
N GLU A 77 -19.06 -2.20 9.01
CA GLU A 77 -20.21 -3.14 9.05
C GLU A 77 -20.82 -3.37 7.67
N LYS A 78 -21.01 -2.29 6.89
CA LYS A 78 -21.61 -2.39 5.55
C LYS A 78 -20.76 -3.26 4.64
N ALA A 79 -19.44 -3.11 4.70
CA ALA A 79 -18.52 -3.91 3.89
C ALA A 79 -18.50 -5.38 4.30
N VAL A 80 -18.45 -5.66 5.61
CA VAL A 80 -18.47 -7.04 6.13
C VAL A 80 -19.80 -7.72 5.80
N LYS A 81 -20.95 -7.06 5.98
CA LYS A 81 -22.27 -7.57 5.59
C LYS A 81 -22.39 -7.83 4.08
N ASN A 82 -21.64 -7.12 3.26
CA ASN A 82 -21.55 -7.34 1.81
C ASN A 82 -20.59 -8.47 1.43
N GLY A 83 -20.10 -9.25 2.41
CA GLY A 83 -19.26 -10.42 2.20
C GLY A 83 -17.76 -10.18 2.20
N ALA A 84 -17.29 -9.00 2.60
CA ALA A 84 -15.88 -8.76 2.76
C ALA A 84 -15.33 -9.47 4.00
N VAL A 85 -14.27 -10.27 3.83
CA VAL A 85 -13.55 -10.95 4.91
C VAL A 85 -12.12 -10.43 5.06
N SER A 86 -11.62 -9.72 4.05
CA SER A 86 -10.31 -9.07 4.10
C SER A 86 -10.27 -7.84 3.19
N PHE A 87 -9.25 -7.01 3.40
CA PHE A 87 -9.05 -5.81 2.60
C PHE A 87 -7.58 -5.69 2.23
N VAL A 88 -7.32 -5.25 0.99
CA VAL A 88 -6.01 -4.75 0.58
C VAL A 88 -6.08 -3.24 0.63
N TYR A 89 -5.41 -2.65 1.60
CA TYR A 89 -5.35 -1.21 1.77
C TYR A 89 -4.10 -0.64 1.13
N PHE A 90 -4.28 0.10 0.04
CA PHE A 90 -3.22 0.85 -0.62
C PHE A 90 -3.09 2.22 0.04
N TYR A 91 -1.99 2.45 0.71
CA TYR A 91 -1.65 3.76 1.28
C TYR A 91 -0.84 4.64 0.31
N ASP A 92 -0.29 4.04 -0.76
CA ASP A 92 0.25 4.70 -1.94
C ASP A 92 -0.16 3.93 -3.19
N THR A 93 -1.14 4.50 -3.92
CA THR A 93 -1.68 3.86 -5.12
C THR A 93 -0.74 3.94 -6.31
N LYS A 94 0.15 4.95 -6.37
CA LYS A 94 1.13 5.14 -7.45
C LYS A 94 2.25 4.11 -7.37
N ALA A 95 2.86 3.99 -6.19
CA ALA A 95 3.91 3.00 -5.93
C ALA A 95 3.34 1.60 -5.66
N LYS A 96 1.99 1.43 -5.63
CA LYS A 96 1.28 0.18 -5.32
C LYS A 96 1.62 -0.41 -3.95
N LYS A 97 2.04 0.45 -3.01
CA LYS A 97 2.34 0.03 -1.65
C LYS A 97 1.05 -0.23 -0.89
N ASN A 98 1.00 -1.37 -0.20
CA ASN A 98 -0.23 -1.80 0.45
C ASN A 98 0.04 -2.64 1.71
N VAL A 99 -0.99 -2.78 2.53
CA VAL A 99 -1.06 -3.74 3.62
C VAL A 99 -2.29 -4.62 3.44
N ILE A 100 -2.23 -5.81 4.01
CA ILE A 100 -3.34 -6.76 4.04
C ILE A 100 -4.00 -6.67 5.41
N ILE A 101 -5.31 -6.48 5.41
CA ILE A 101 -6.15 -6.37 6.60
C ILE A 101 -7.12 -7.56 6.56
N THR A 102 -7.01 -8.47 7.52
CA THR A 102 -7.83 -9.68 7.58
C THR A 102 -8.76 -9.62 8.79
N LEU A 103 -10.04 -9.88 8.60
CA LEU A 103 -10.99 -10.02 9.69
C LEU A 103 -10.70 -11.34 10.43
N GLU A 104 -10.40 -11.25 11.72
CA GLU A 104 -10.11 -12.42 12.57
C GLU A 104 -11.30 -12.80 13.44
N ASP A 105 -11.98 -11.80 14.01
CA ASP A 105 -13.04 -12.04 14.97
C ASP A 105 -14.12 -10.96 14.96
N GLU A 106 -15.30 -11.32 15.39
CA GLU A 106 -16.44 -10.44 15.60
C GLU A 106 -16.84 -10.47 17.08
N ILE A 107 -16.53 -9.41 17.80
CA ILE A 107 -16.72 -9.31 19.24
C ILE A 107 -18.04 -8.57 19.54
N PRO A 108 -18.97 -9.20 20.24
CA PRO A 108 -20.18 -8.50 20.68
C PRO A 108 -19.86 -7.36 21.64
N GLY A 109 -20.47 -6.22 21.43
CA GLY A 109 -20.28 -5.06 22.31
C GLY A 109 -20.08 -3.76 21.54
N ASN A 110 -19.82 -2.68 22.29
CA ASN A 110 -19.61 -1.34 21.74
C ASN A 110 -18.64 -0.53 22.63
N SER A 111 -17.68 -1.21 23.26
CA SER A 111 -16.70 -0.60 24.16
C SER A 111 -15.64 0.24 23.45
N VAL A 112 -15.39 -0.06 22.16
CA VAL A 112 -14.44 0.66 21.31
C VAL A 112 -15.20 1.69 20.49
N LEU A 113 -14.86 2.98 20.62
CA LEU A 113 -15.50 4.07 19.88
C LEU A 113 -14.76 4.39 18.57
N MET A 114 -13.42 4.36 18.61
CA MET A 114 -12.55 4.62 17.48
C MET A 114 -11.67 3.41 17.22
N PRO A 115 -11.17 3.23 16.01
CA PRO A 115 -10.20 2.16 15.73
C PRO A 115 -9.03 2.23 16.70
N THR A 116 -8.71 1.13 17.35
CA THR A 116 -7.73 1.08 18.44
C THR A 116 -6.73 -0.04 18.18
N LEU A 117 -5.43 0.28 18.26
CA LEU A 117 -4.34 -0.68 18.22
C LEU A 117 -4.28 -1.46 19.53
N MET A 118 -4.14 -2.78 19.45
CA MET A 118 -4.09 -3.68 20.59
C MET A 118 -2.65 -4.07 20.93
N ASP A 119 -2.41 -4.37 22.21
CA ASP A 119 -1.09 -4.77 22.74
C ASP A 119 -0.56 -6.09 22.16
N ASP A 120 -1.44 -6.96 21.65
CA ASP A 120 -1.07 -8.22 21.00
C ASP A 120 -0.32 -8.07 19.68
N SER A 121 -0.04 -6.84 19.26
CA SER A 121 0.74 -6.51 18.07
C SER A 121 2.20 -6.97 18.19
N LYS A 122 2.80 -7.40 17.07
CA LYS A 122 4.15 -7.99 17.06
C LYS A 122 5.03 -7.38 15.99
N GLY A 123 6.32 -7.30 16.34
CA GLY A 123 7.40 -6.86 15.45
C GLY A 123 7.56 -5.34 15.42
N PRO A 124 8.79 -4.83 15.23
CA PRO A 124 9.04 -3.42 15.03
C PRO A 124 8.43 -2.95 13.71
N LEU A 125 8.20 -1.64 13.57
CA LEU A 125 7.86 -1.05 12.28
C LEU A 125 9.01 -1.30 11.30
N PRO A 126 8.74 -1.85 10.13
CA PRO A 126 9.77 -2.03 9.12
C PRO A 126 10.20 -0.67 8.56
N ILE A 127 11.50 -0.53 8.29
CA ILE A 127 12.03 0.66 7.62
C ILE A 127 11.64 0.59 6.15
N GLU A 128 11.12 1.68 5.61
CA GLU A 128 10.80 1.80 4.21
C GLU A 128 12.05 2.14 3.39
N PHE A 129 12.30 1.36 2.35
CA PHE A 129 13.37 1.60 1.38
C PHE A 129 12.78 1.82 -0.01
N GLU A 130 13.56 2.37 -0.91
CA GLU A 130 13.17 2.63 -2.30
C GLU A 130 12.59 1.38 -3.01
N ASN A 131 13.12 0.21 -2.69
CA ASN A 131 12.70 -1.09 -3.24
C ASN A 131 11.65 -1.83 -2.38
N GLY A 132 11.03 -1.17 -1.41
CA GLY A 132 10.01 -1.75 -0.53
C GLY A 132 10.47 -1.86 0.92
N TYR A 133 9.68 -2.56 1.74
CA TYR A 133 9.99 -2.77 3.15
C TYR A 133 11.02 -3.87 3.35
N VAL A 134 12.00 -3.60 4.20
CA VAL A 134 12.91 -4.61 4.74
C VAL A 134 12.65 -4.73 6.25
N ALA A 135 12.48 -5.95 6.74
CA ALA A 135 12.33 -6.16 8.17
C ALA A 135 13.58 -5.68 8.90
N PHE A 136 13.40 -5.02 10.04
CA PHE A 136 14.51 -4.52 10.85
C PHE A 136 15.55 -5.62 11.18
N GLU A 137 15.08 -6.87 11.34
CA GLU A 137 15.92 -8.04 11.63
C GLU A 137 16.81 -8.45 10.44
N ASP A 138 16.39 -8.12 9.21
CA ASP A 138 17.12 -8.44 7.97
C ASP A 138 18.10 -7.34 7.55
N LEU A 139 18.11 -6.21 8.27
CA LEU A 139 19.03 -5.12 8.01
C LEU A 139 20.46 -5.49 8.43
N PRO A 140 21.49 -5.03 7.72
CA PRO A 140 22.87 -5.03 8.21
C PRO A 140 22.96 -4.34 9.57
N GLN A 141 23.80 -4.83 10.46
CA GLN A 141 23.91 -4.31 11.83
C GLN A 141 24.17 -2.80 11.89
N GLU A 142 24.87 -2.26 10.91
CA GLU A 142 25.17 -0.83 10.77
C GLU A 142 23.92 0.03 10.54
N LYS A 143 22.88 -0.54 9.88
CA LYS A 143 21.61 0.15 9.57
C LYS A 143 20.48 -0.16 10.57
N ARG A 144 20.73 -0.97 11.59
CA ARG A 144 19.75 -1.30 12.64
C ARG A 144 19.63 -0.24 13.73
N ARG A 145 20.30 0.89 13.57
CA ARG A 145 20.22 1.99 14.53
C ARG A 145 18.93 2.75 14.34
N LEU A 146 18.21 2.99 15.43
CA LEU A 146 17.06 3.88 15.43
C LEU A 146 17.56 5.33 15.26
N PRO A 147 16.84 6.17 14.49
CA PRO A 147 17.18 7.58 14.37
C PRO A 147 17.25 8.22 15.78
N GLY A 148 18.43 8.74 16.14
CA GLY A 148 18.68 9.37 17.45
C GLY A 148 19.29 8.44 18.51
N GLU A 149 19.49 7.16 18.24
CA GLU A 149 20.19 6.24 19.13
C GLU A 149 21.71 6.39 18.91
N LYS A 150 22.37 7.18 19.76
CA LYS A 150 23.82 7.23 19.81
C LYS A 150 24.33 5.86 20.23
N SER A 151 25.29 5.31 19.48
CA SER A 151 25.95 4.05 19.82
C SER A 151 26.44 4.12 21.27
N ALA A 152 26.11 3.10 22.08
CA ALA A 152 26.62 3.00 23.44
C ALA A 152 28.17 3.08 23.46
N LEU A 153 28.82 2.64 22.38
CA LEU A 153 30.26 2.72 22.18
C LEU A 153 30.72 4.15 21.88
N ALA A 154 29.99 4.93 21.08
CA ALA A 154 30.27 6.33 20.80
C ALA A 154 30.04 7.21 22.03
N MET A 155 29.02 6.89 22.86
CA MET A 155 28.83 7.54 24.16
C MET A 155 29.95 7.24 25.14
N LEU A 156 30.55 6.06 25.07
CA LEU A 156 31.66 5.66 25.97
C LEU A 156 33.00 6.19 25.53
N LEU A 157 33.21 6.38 24.24
CA LEU A 157 34.48 6.85 23.66
C LEU A 157 34.52 8.37 23.43
N GLY A 158 33.41 9.07 23.56
CA GLY A 158 33.34 10.54 23.43
C GLY A 158 33.73 11.06 22.03
N GLU A 159 33.56 10.22 21.00
CA GLU A 159 33.82 10.63 19.62
C GLU A 159 32.57 11.32 19.10
N ASP A 160 32.61 12.65 19.06
CA ASP A 160 31.74 13.45 18.20
C ASP A 160 32.31 13.33 16.79
N GLU A 161 31.79 12.39 16.00
CA GLU A 161 32.04 12.40 14.57
C GLU A 161 31.14 13.52 13.98
N ASP A 162 31.80 14.64 13.69
CA ASP A 162 31.28 15.62 12.75
C ASP A 162 31.12 14.91 11.41
N ASP A 163 29.86 14.75 10.99
CA ASP A 163 29.53 14.33 9.63
C ASP A 163 29.97 15.46 8.68
N GLU A 164 31.25 15.40 8.26
CA GLU A 164 31.68 16.11 7.07
C GLU A 164 31.14 15.38 5.87
N ASP A 165 30.19 16.05 5.20
CA ASP A 165 29.75 15.76 3.85
C ASP A 165 30.94 15.73 2.91
N ASP A 166 31.47 14.56 2.62
CA ASP A 166 32.36 14.38 1.47
C ASP A 166 31.50 14.20 0.21
N GLU A 167 31.24 15.34 -0.41
CA GLU A 167 31.03 15.46 -1.84
C GLU A 167 32.37 15.20 -2.54
N ASP A 168 32.55 14.06 -3.13
CA ASP A 168 33.53 13.80 -4.18
C ASP A 168 32.76 13.14 -5.32
N ASP A 169 32.39 13.89 -6.32
CA ASP A 169 33.10 14.36 -7.51
C ASP A 169 33.64 13.23 -8.39
N GLU A 170 33.10 13.31 -9.60
CA GLU A 170 33.73 13.08 -10.87
C GLU A 170 34.26 11.65 -11.14
N ASP A 171 33.59 11.01 -12.08
CA ASP A 171 34.33 10.55 -13.24
C ASP A 171 33.41 10.49 -14.47
N ASP A 172 33.72 11.41 -15.36
CA ASP A 172 33.43 11.37 -16.78
C ASP A 172 33.96 10.07 -17.39
N GLU A 173 33.12 9.30 -18.05
CA GLU A 173 33.58 8.53 -19.20
C GLU A 173 32.54 8.63 -20.28
N ASP A 174 32.91 9.44 -21.27
CA ASP A 174 32.48 9.42 -22.66
C ASP A 174 32.46 8.00 -23.20
N ASP A 175 31.32 7.56 -23.70
CA ASP A 175 31.29 6.58 -24.76
C ASP A 175 30.31 7.05 -25.84
N GLU A 176 30.93 7.70 -26.82
CA GLU A 176 30.45 7.81 -28.20
C GLU A 176 30.21 6.42 -28.76
N TYR A 177 29.03 6.11 -29.20
CA TYR A 177 28.81 5.15 -30.26
C TYR A 177 27.85 5.70 -31.29
N ASP A 178 28.45 5.90 -32.40
CA ASP A 178 28.11 6.00 -33.81
C ASP A 178 26.67 5.68 -34.21
N GLU A 179 26.22 6.62 -35.01
CA GLU A 179 25.20 6.49 -36.04
C GLU A 179 25.53 5.34 -36.98
N ASP A 180 24.55 4.56 -37.33
CA ASP A 180 24.40 4.05 -38.70
C ASP A 180 22.91 3.76 -38.96
N ASP A 181 22.42 4.57 -39.84
CA ASP A 181 21.51 4.38 -40.96
C ASP A 181 21.03 2.94 -41.21
N GLU A 182 19.75 2.80 -41.47
CA GLU A 182 19.24 2.37 -42.77
C GLU A 182 17.71 2.27 -42.72
N ASP A 183 17.11 3.13 -43.53
CA ASP A 183 15.95 2.98 -44.38
C ASP A 183 15.40 1.55 -44.52
N ASP A 184 14.11 1.42 -44.35
CA ASP A 184 13.30 0.70 -45.31
C ASP A 184 11.84 1.15 -45.27
N GLU A 185 11.49 1.88 -46.30
CA GLU A 185 10.13 2.12 -46.77
C GLU A 185 9.54 0.76 -47.23
N ASP A 186 8.34 0.47 -46.79
CA ASP A 186 7.41 -0.28 -47.63
C ASP A 186 5.96 0.13 -47.34
N GLU A 187 5.52 0.97 -48.25
CA GLU A 187 4.10 1.19 -48.57
C GLU A 187 3.46 -0.13 -49.00
N LYS A 188 2.30 -0.42 -48.49
CA LYS A 188 1.24 -1.05 -49.28
C LYS A 188 -0.11 -0.62 -48.78
N GLU A 189 -0.67 0.30 -49.52
CA GLU A 189 -2.09 0.40 -49.80
C GLU A 189 -2.64 -0.94 -50.28
N ASP A 190 -3.77 -1.34 -49.82
CA ASP A 190 -4.79 -1.97 -50.62
C ASP A 190 -6.16 -1.63 -50.05
N GLU A 191 -6.82 -0.94 -50.88
CA GLU A 191 -8.21 -0.60 -51.02
C GLU A 191 -9.09 -1.85 -51.19
N ASP A 192 -10.37 -1.54 -51.13
CA ASP A 192 -11.52 -2.21 -51.71
C ASP A 192 -12.34 -3.05 -50.74
N GLU A 193 -13.50 -2.86 -50.68
CA GLU A 193 -14.74 -2.45 -51.37
C GLU A 193 -15.94 -3.14 -50.74
N ASP A 194 -16.95 -2.39 -50.54
CA ASP A 194 -18.35 -2.67 -50.84
C ASP A 194 -19.05 -3.96 -50.35
N GLY A 195 -20.17 -3.69 -49.74
CA GLY A 195 -21.26 -4.55 -50.10
C GLY A 195 -22.40 -4.79 -49.12
N LYS A 196 -23.34 -3.89 -49.14
CA LYS A 196 -24.80 -4.20 -49.18
C LYS A 196 -25.55 -4.51 -47.90
N GLU A 197 -26.39 -3.55 -47.63
CA GLU A 197 -27.72 -3.66 -47.03
C GLU A 197 -28.51 -4.90 -47.52
N ILE A 198 -29.15 -5.60 -46.62
CA ILE A 198 -30.43 -6.26 -46.93
C ILE A 198 -31.33 -6.06 -45.71
N TYR A 199 -32.34 -5.26 -45.94
CA TYR A 199 -33.62 -5.26 -45.21
C TYR A 199 -34.32 -6.63 -45.45
N ASP A 200 -34.91 -7.16 -44.41
CA ASP A 200 -36.19 -7.80 -44.59
C ASP A 200 -37.04 -7.65 -43.32
N GLU A 201 -38.19 -7.01 -43.54
CA GLU A 201 -39.39 -7.03 -42.73
C GLU A 201 -40.03 -8.40 -42.83
N ASN A 202 -40.70 -8.81 -41.81
CA ASN A 202 -41.99 -9.49 -41.66
C ASN A 202 -41.97 -10.66 -40.66
N GLU A 203 -42.75 -10.56 -39.77
CA GLU A 203 -43.95 -11.04 -39.09
C GLU A 203 -43.80 -11.11 -37.58
#